data_dfd6f6ea834baa82c761c820ac7b5f27
#
_entry.id   dfd6f6ea834baa82c761c820ac7b5f27
#
_cell.length_a   1.000
_cell.length_b   1.000
_cell.length_c   1.000
_cell.angle_alpha   90.00
_cell.angle_beta   90.00
_cell.angle_gamma   90.00
#
_symmetry.space_group_name_H-M   'P 1'
#
loop_
_entity.id
_entity.type
_entity.pdbx_description
1 polymer ?
#
loop_
_entity_poly.entity_id
_entity_poly.type
_entity_poly.pdbx_seq_one_letter_code
_entity_poly.pdbx_strand_id
1 'polypeptide(L)'
;GDAHAAGPAGPGQPTPGWWEGLIGPGRALDTDRWFVVCANVLGGCQGSTGPASHLPDRRGRYGSSFPVVTIRDMVRTQARLADALGIERFAAIVGGSMGGMQVLEWGVMFPDRVRLLVPIATCGAATAQQIAYWSTGRRAIALDPLWRNGDYYDAEPGDGPHQGLALARMISQITFRTDRVFTDKFGRDEVEPLAGGHFDLWQRFQVERYLEHHGDKLIRRFDANSYLLLTKAMDLHDLGRGRGGLGSALARISAPVVAIGISSDALYPAYQSADLAMALADRGHDARYVELDSPHGHDAFLLEDEQMTAVLAPLLNQVAS
;
A
#
# COMPACT_ATOMS: atom_id res chain seq x y z
N GLY A 1 2.21 4.37 2.04
CA GLY A 1 1.29 4.97 2.96
C GLY A 1 1.97 5.39 4.24
N ASP A 2 1.31 6.23 4.98
CA ASP A 2 1.69 6.65 6.31
C ASP A 2 0.75 6.01 7.35
N ALA A 3 0.99 6.25 8.63
CA ALA A 3 0.16 5.74 9.72
C ALA A 3 -1.09 6.60 10.00
N HIS A 4 -1.25 7.74 9.29
CA HIS A 4 -2.40 8.63 9.48
C HIS A 4 -3.65 8.07 8.78
N ALA A 5 -4.20 6.99 9.35
CA ALA A 5 -5.36 6.31 8.78
C ALA A 5 -6.67 7.06 9.05
N ALA A 6 -6.79 7.74 10.19
CA ALA A 6 -7.96 8.53 10.57
C ALA A 6 -7.56 9.78 11.37
N GLY A 7 -8.47 10.72 11.46
CA GLY A 7 -8.31 12.00 12.14
C GLY A 7 -8.23 13.17 11.15
N PRO A 8 -8.49 14.40 11.65
CA PRO A 8 -8.51 15.60 10.81
C PRO A 8 -7.11 15.97 10.31
N ALA A 9 -7.06 16.80 9.26
CA ALA A 9 -5.83 17.48 8.87
C ALA A 9 -5.32 18.36 10.01
N GLY A 10 -3.99 18.48 10.16
CA GLY A 10 -3.37 19.25 11.22
C GLY A 10 -1.87 19.46 10.99
N PRO A 11 -1.14 20.02 11.97
CA PRO A 11 0.30 20.21 11.87
C PRO A 11 1.03 18.91 11.54
N GLY A 12 1.80 18.89 10.45
CA GLY A 12 2.49 17.72 9.95
C GLY A 12 1.62 16.71 9.18
N GLN A 13 0.31 16.92 9.12
CA GLN A 13 -0.67 16.09 8.41
C GLN A 13 -1.60 17.00 7.58
N PRO A 14 -1.22 17.37 6.35
CA PRO A 14 -1.93 18.36 5.55
C PRO A 14 -3.29 17.87 5.01
N THR A 15 -3.57 16.59 5.13
CA THR A 15 -4.84 15.96 4.69
C THR A 15 -5.43 15.13 5.82
N PRO A 16 -6.75 14.92 5.85
CA PRO A 16 -7.37 13.93 6.73
C PRO A 16 -6.76 12.54 6.53
N GLY A 17 -7.00 11.65 7.50
CA GLY A 17 -6.61 10.25 7.42
C GLY A 17 -7.12 9.57 6.15
N TRP A 18 -6.31 8.66 5.58
CA TRP A 18 -6.62 8.04 4.29
C TRP A 18 -7.78 7.03 4.34
N TRP A 19 -8.25 6.63 5.53
CA TRP A 19 -9.47 5.88 5.80
C TRP A 19 -10.40 6.62 6.78
N GLU A 20 -10.37 7.95 6.73
CA GLU A 20 -11.24 8.79 7.57
C GLU A 20 -12.73 8.40 7.46
N GLY A 21 -13.20 7.98 6.29
CA GLY A 21 -14.57 7.51 6.09
C GLY A 21 -14.92 6.19 6.81
N LEU A 22 -13.92 5.35 7.10
CA LEU A 22 -14.11 4.02 7.67
C LEU A 22 -13.79 3.91 9.17
N ILE A 23 -12.92 4.78 9.70
CA ILE A 23 -12.43 4.72 11.08
C ILE A 23 -12.96 5.92 11.88
N GLY A 24 -13.65 5.65 12.98
CA GLY A 24 -14.19 6.68 13.88
C GLY A 24 -15.41 6.19 14.64
N PRO A 25 -15.96 7.03 15.54
CA PRO A 25 -17.17 6.70 16.29
C PRO A 25 -18.33 6.38 15.36
N GLY A 26 -18.97 5.20 15.56
CA GLY A 26 -20.12 4.74 14.77
C GLY A 26 -19.81 4.36 13.32
N ARG A 27 -18.53 4.33 12.89
CA ARG A 27 -18.13 3.91 11.54
C ARG A 27 -17.87 2.40 11.47
N ALA A 28 -17.45 1.89 10.30
CA ALA A 28 -17.16 0.47 10.12
C ALA A 28 -16.12 -0.06 11.13
N LEU A 29 -15.02 0.69 11.33
CA LEU A 29 -14.06 0.48 12.40
C LEU A 29 -14.39 1.47 13.54
N ASP A 30 -15.38 1.11 14.31
CA ASP A 30 -15.98 1.95 15.37
C ASP A 30 -15.00 2.12 16.54
N THR A 31 -14.47 3.33 16.70
CA THR A 31 -13.50 3.62 17.77
C THR A 31 -14.11 3.73 19.17
N ASP A 32 -15.44 3.74 19.30
CA ASP A 32 -16.12 3.58 20.61
C ASP A 32 -16.07 2.12 21.11
N ARG A 33 -15.78 1.19 20.21
CA ARG A 33 -15.76 -0.25 20.50
C ARG A 33 -14.39 -0.88 20.32
N TRP A 34 -13.56 -0.33 19.43
CA TRP A 34 -12.30 -0.93 19.01
C TRP A 34 -11.13 0.01 19.26
N PHE A 35 -10.06 -0.52 19.82
CA PHE A 35 -8.76 0.11 19.81
C PHE A 35 -8.11 -0.14 18.44
N VAL A 36 -8.13 0.86 17.57
CA VAL A 36 -7.60 0.76 16.20
C VAL A 36 -6.15 1.18 16.17
N VAL A 37 -5.28 0.32 15.63
CA VAL A 37 -3.83 0.57 15.51
C VAL A 37 -3.44 0.54 14.03
N CYS A 38 -2.77 1.60 13.57
CA CYS A 38 -2.12 1.67 12.27
C CYS A 38 -0.67 2.10 12.44
N ALA A 39 0.27 1.25 12.07
CA ALA A 39 1.70 1.54 12.17
C ALA A 39 2.27 1.91 10.80
N ASN A 40 3.20 2.88 10.75
CA ASN A 40 4.05 3.03 9.58
C ASN A 40 4.96 1.81 9.45
N VAL A 41 5.14 1.31 8.23
CA VAL A 41 5.91 0.08 8.00
C VAL A 41 7.40 0.30 8.18
N LEU A 42 8.11 -0.74 8.62
CA LEU A 42 9.57 -0.78 8.63
C LEU A 42 10.11 -0.51 7.22
N GLY A 43 11.07 0.37 7.10
CA GLY A 43 11.60 0.82 5.80
C GLY A 43 10.88 2.03 5.21
N GLY A 44 9.77 2.47 5.84
CA GLY A 44 9.07 3.71 5.48
C GLY A 44 9.78 4.96 5.98
N CYS A 45 9.19 6.13 5.69
CA CYS A 45 9.76 7.44 6.01
C CYS A 45 8.85 8.32 6.90
N GLN A 46 7.85 7.72 7.54
CA GLN A 46 6.82 8.43 8.31
C GLN A 46 6.81 7.97 9.78
N GLY A 47 8.00 7.93 10.43
CA GLY A 47 8.15 7.61 11.85
C GLY A 47 8.79 6.25 12.16
N SER A 48 8.62 5.22 11.33
CA SER A 48 9.35 3.95 11.48
C SER A 48 10.77 4.05 10.93
N THR A 49 11.67 3.21 11.45
CA THR A 49 13.05 3.15 10.97
C THR A 49 13.10 2.76 9.50
N GLY A 50 13.81 3.53 8.70
CA GLY A 50 13.98 3.36 7.27
C GLY A 50 15.27 3.99 6.76
N PRO A 51 15.48 4.04 5.44
CA PRO A 51 16.70 4.60 4.84
C PRO A 51 17.00 6.04 5.26
N ALA A 52 15.99 6.87 5.48
CA ALA A 52 16.16 8.25 5.95
C ALA A 52 16.50 8.37 7.45
N SER A 53 16.47 7.28 8.22
CA SER A 53 16.79 7.29 9.64
C SER A 53 18.28 7.44 9.87
N HIS A 54 18.66 8.04 11.01
CA HIS A 54 20.05 8.11 11.42
C HIS A 54 20.60 6.74 11.77
N LEU A 55 21.88 6.53 11.48
CA LEU A 55 22.64 5.40 11.98
C LEU A 55 22.68 5.43 13.52
N PRO A 56 22.89 4.28 14.21
CA PRO A 56 22.93 4.23 15.67
C PRO A 56 23.99 5.15 16.29
N ASP A 57 25.12 5.34 15.60
CA ASP A 57 26.22 6.22 16.00
C ASP A 57 25.98 7.70 15.62
N ARG A 58 24.87 8.01 14.96
CA ARG A 58 24.45 9.33 14.47
C ARG A 58 25.43 10.02 13.52
N ARG A 59 26.36 9.31 12.91
CA ARG A 59 27.33 9.86 11.95
C ARG A 59 26.80 9.98 10.53
N GLY A 60 25.51 9.79 10.32
CA GLY A 60 24.85 9.88 9.03
C GLY A 60 23.50 9.15 9.03
N ARG A 61 22.95 8.95 7.85
CA ARG A 61 21.73 8.19 7.64
C ARG A 61 22.06 6.83 7.04
N TYR A 62 21.12 5.89 7.14
CA TYR A 62 21.31 4.57 6.52
C TYR A 62 21.47 4.65 5.00
N GLY A 63 20.66 5.49 4.34
CA GLY A 63 20.68 5.59 2.88
C GLY A 63 20.53 4.23 2.21
N SER A 64 21.33 3.99 1.18
CA SER A 64 21.39 2.70 0.46
C SER A 64 21.98 1.54 1.29
N SER A 65 22.58 1.80 2.45
CA SER A 65 23.05 0.76 3.36
C SER A 65 21.93 0.16 4.22
N PHE A 66 20.72 0.72 4.19
CA PHE A 66 19.58 0.13 4.89
C PHE A 66 19.30 -1.27 4.35
N PRO A 67 19.15 -2.29 5.21
CA PRO A 67 18.98 -3.65 4.76
C PRO A 67 17.68 -3.81 3.95
N VAL A 68 17.71 -4.68 2.95
CA VAL A 68 16.50 -5.07 2.26
C VAL A 68 15.58 -5.81 3.23
N VAL A 69 14.40 -5.25 3.47
CA VAL A 69 13.37 -5.85 4.32
C VAL A 69 12.32 -6.54 3.47
N THR A 70 11.60 -7.48 4.08
CA THR A 70 10.50 -8.21 3.48
C THR A 70 9.18 -7.87 4.19
N ILE A 71 8.05 -8.25 3.60
CA ILE A 71 6.74 -8.15 4.26
C ILE A 71 6.75 -8.90 5.61
N ARG A 72 7.46 -10.02 5.71
CA ARG A 72 7.62 -10.77 6.97
C ARG A 72 8.35 -9.98 8.06
N ASP A 73 9.33 -9.19 7.69
CA ASP A 73 10.05 -8.34 8.65
C ASP A 73 9.18 -7.19 9.15
N MET A 74 8.34 -6.63 8.26
CA MET A 74 7.32 -5.65 8.66
C MET A 74 6.35 -6.24 9.67
N VAL A 75 5.83 -7.45 9.40
CA VAL A 75 4.91 -8.15 10.31
C VAL A 75 5.57 -8.51 11.63
N ARG A 76 6.84 -8.93 11.65
CA ARG A 76 7.58 -9.15 12.92
C ARG A 76 7.68 -7.87 13.74
N THR A 77 7.92 -6.73 13.08
CA THR A 77 8.01 -5.43 13.77
C THR A 77 6.64 -5.03 14.35
N GLN A 78 5.56 -5.25 13.59
CA GLN A 78 4.20 -5.02 14.07
C GLN A 78 3.83 -5.93 15.25
N ALA A 79 4.26 -7.18 15.23
CA ALA A 79 4.04 -8.10 16.37
C ALA A 79 4.72 -7.59 17.64
N ARG A 80 5.96 -7.05 17.55
CA ARG A 80 6.64 -6.42 18.68
C ARG A 80 5.93 -5.14 19.15
N LEU A 81 5.36 -4.36 18.23
CA LEU A 81 4.55 -3.21 18.60
C LEU A 81 3.30 -3.65 19.35
N ALA A 82 2.61 -4.69 18.89
CA ALA A 82 1.46 -5.26 19.58
C ALA A 82 1.82 -5.71 21.01
N ASP A 83 2.97 -6.39 21.17
CA ASP A 83 3.48 -6.80 22.49
C ASP A 83 3.72 -5.59 23.41
N ALA A 84 4.34 -4.53 22.87
CA ALA A 84 4.61 -3.29 23.62
C ALA A 84 3.31 -2.53 24.01
N LEU A 85 2.24 -2.70 23.24
CA LEU A 85 0.91 -2.15 23.53
C LEU A 85 0.05 -3.06 24.41
N GLY A 86 0.54 -4.23 24.80
CA GLY A 86 -0.21 -5.21 25.58
C GLY A 86 -1.32 -5.92 24.78
N ILE A 87 -1.22 -5.96 23.46
CA ILE A 87 -2.20 -6.61 22.58
C ILE A 87 -1.80 -8.06 22.36
N GLU A 88 -2.46 -8.97 23.06
CA GLU A 88 -2.23 -10.41 22.91
C GLU A 88 -2.85 -10.95 21.61
N ARG A 89 -4.06 -10.48 21.25
CA ARG A 89 -4.81 -10.95 20.09
C ARG A 89 -5.63 -9.83 19.46
N PHE A 90 -5.52 -9.66 18.14
CA PHE A 90 -6.36 -8.75 17.37
C PHE A 90 -7.74 -9.37 17.10
N ALA A 91 -8.80 -8.56 17.22
CA ALA A 91 -10.12 -8.92 16.74
C ALA A 91 -10.13 -9.08 15.21
N ALA A 92 -9.49 -8.15 14.50
CA ALA A 92 -9.31 -8.24 13.05
C ALA A 92 -7.99 -7.59 12.63
N ILE A 93 -7.41 -8.06 11.53
CA ILE A 93 -6.35 -7.38 10.81
C ILE A 93 -6.86 -7.14 9.38
N VAL A 94 -6.91 -5.86 9.00
CA VAL A 94 -7.48 -5.38 7.73
C VAL A 94 -6.39 -4.61 6.98
N GLY A 95 -6.23 -4.85 5.69
CA GLY A 95 -5.24 -4.12 4.92
C GLY A 95 -5.39 -4.28 3.41
N GLY A 96 -5.17 -3.18 2.67
CA GLY A 96 -5.20 -3.16 1.22
C GLY A 96 -3.80 -3.21 0.60
N SER A 97 -3.68 -3.82 -0.58
CA SER A 97 -2.46 -3.85 -1.37
C SER A 97 -1.29 -4.48 -0.59
N MET A 98 -0.19 -3.77 -0.39
CA MET A 98 0.91 -4.19 0.50
C MET A 98 0.42 -4.47 1.93
N GLY A 99 -0.61 -3.76 2.41
CA GLY A 99 -1.28 -4.07 3.68
C GLY A 99 -1.93 -5.45 3.67
N GLY A 100 -2.55 -5.84 2.56
CA GLY A 100 -3.11 -7.18 2.37
C GLY A 100 -2.05 -8.29 2.40
N MET A 101 -0.87 -8.04 1.84
CA MET A 101 0.28 -8.95 1.97
C MET A 101 0.67 -9.14 3.44
N GLN A 102 0.65 -8.05 4.23
CA GLN A 102 0.92 -8.10 5.67
C GLN A 102 -0.18 -8.85 6.42
N VAL A 103 -1.46 -8.66 6.06
CA VAL A 103 -2.59 -9.41 6.63
C VAL A 103 -2.38 -10.92 6.46
N LEU A 104 -2.01 -11.36 5.26
CA LEU A 104 -1.76 -12.77 4.96
C LEU A 104 -0.55 -13.30 5.75
N GLU A 105 0.54 -12.55 5.81
CA GLU A 105 1.74 -12.94 6.58
C GLU A 105 1.43 -13.00 8.09
N TRP A 106 0.56 -12.13 8.64
CA TRP A 106 0.08 -12.22 10.01
C TRP A 106 -0.62 -13.56 10.28
N GLY A 107 -1.55 -13.95 9.40
CA GLY A 107 -2.26 -15.23 9.53
C GLY A 107 -1.34 -16.43 9.50
N VAL A 108 -0.29 -16.39 8.65
CA VAL A 108 0.68 -17.49 8.51
C VAL A 108 1.69 -17.54 9.65
N MET A 109 2.13 -16.37 10.15
CA MET A 109 3.21 -16.27 11.15
C MET A 109 2.70 -16.33 12.59
N PHE A 110 1.50 -15.81 12.84
CA PHE A 110 0.92 -15.63 14.16
C PHE A 110 -0.57 -16.05 14.17
N PRO A 111 -0.90 -17.30 13.81
CA PRO A 111 -2.29 -17.74 13.62
C PRO A 111 -3.14 -17.59 14.87
N ASP A 112 -2.56 -17.73 16.06
CA ASP A 112 -3.28 -17.63 17.33
C ASP A 112 -3.51 -16.18 17.78
N ARG A 113 -2.90 -15.21 17.11
CA ARG A 113 -2.93 -13.79 17.48
C ARG A 113 -3.96 -12.95 16.74
N VAL A 114 -4.84 -13.57 15.97
CA VAL A 114 -5.87 -12.87 15.19
C VAL A 114 -7.15 -13.68 15.13
N ARG A 115 -8.31 -12.99 15.13
CA ARG A 115 -9.63 -13.64 15.02
C ARG A 115 -10.23 -13.55 13.62
N LEU A 116 -9.84 -12.56 12.82
CA LEU A 116 -10.33 -12.33 11.46
C LEU A 116 -9.24 -11.68 10.59
N LEU A 117 -9.09 -12.16 9.39
CA LEU A 117 -8.18 -11.59 8.37
C LEU A 117 -8.97 -11.03 7.20
N VAL A 118 -8.71 -9.78 6.83
CA VAL A 118 -9.34 -9.12 5.67
C VAL A 118 -8.28 -8.57 4.73
N PRO A 119 -7.65 -9.40 3.89
CA PRO A 119 -6.76 -8.94 2.82
C PRO A 119 -7.57 -8.35 1.67
N ILE A 120 -7.20 -7.15 1.20
CA ILE A 120 -7.92 -6.40 0.16
C ILE A 120 -6.98 -6.13 -1.01
N ALA A 121 -7.43 -6.39 -2.24
CA ALA A 121 -6.70 -6.04 -3.47
C ALA A 121 -5.21 -6.45 -3.40
N THR A 122 -4.95 -7.73 -3.17
CA THR A 122 -3.61 -8.26 -2.88
C THR A 122 -3.40 -9.65 -3.49
N CYS A 123 -2.23 -10.24 -3.26
CA CYS A 123 -1.85 -11.54 -3.82
C CYS A 123 -1.10 -12.40 -2.80
N GLY A 124 -1.06 -13.72 -3.03
CA GLY A 124 -0.24 -14.66 -2.26
C GLY A 124 1.25 -14.64 -2.63
N ALA A 125 1.56 -14.20 -3.85
CA ALA A 125 2.92 -13.95 -4.33
C ALA A 125 2.88 -12.91 -5.43
N ALA A 126 3.88 -12.02 -5.48
CA ALA A 126 3.99 -11.00 -6.51
C ALA A 126 4.14 -11.63 -7.90
N THR A 127 3.32 -11.18 -8.85
CA THR A 127 3.36 -11.65 -10.24
C THR A 127 4.44 -10.94 -11.05
N ALA A 128 4.79 -11.52 -12.21
CA ALA A 128 5.73 -10.90 -13.13
C ALA A 128 5.31 -9.48 -13.57
N GLN A 129 4.01 -9.24 -13.77
CA GLN A 129 3.48 -7.93 -14.16
C GLN A 129 3.65 -6.90 -13.03
N GLN A 130 3.34 -7.26 -11.79
CA GLN A 130 3.54 -6.40 -10.62
C GLN A 130 5.03 -6.05 -10.44
N ILE A 131 5.90 -7.06 -10.53
CA ILE A 131 7.36 -6.86 -10.48
C ILE A 131 7.82 -5.92 -11.60
N ALA A 132 7.31 -6.06 -12.82
CA ALA A 132 7.64 -5.20 -13.96
C ALA A 132 7.26 -3.73 -13.68
N TYR A 133 6.06 -3.46 -13.20
CA TYR A 133 5.63 -2.11 -12.82
C TYR A 133 6.55 -1.48 -11.78
N TRP A 134 6.80 -2.18 -10.66
CA TRP A 134 7.65 -1.66 -9.60
C TRP A 134 9.11 -1.50 -10.04
N SER A 135 9.63 -2.42 -10.83
CA SER A 135 11.01 -2.34 -11.35
C SER A 135 11.21 -1.12 -12.25
N THR A 136 10.21 -0.77 -13.07
CA THR A 136 10.26 0.43 -13.93
C THR A 136 10.29 1.71 -13.08
N GLY A 137 9.47 1.81 -12.04
CA GLY A 137 9.50 2.94 -11.10
C GLY A 137 10.85 3.05 -10.37
N ARG A 138 11.39 1.93 -9.90
CA ARG A 138 12.74 1.91 -9.30
C ARG A 138 13.82 2.36 -10.29
N ARG A 139 13.69 1.96 -11.55
CA ARG A 139 14.64 2.38 -12.59
C ARG A 139 14.58 3.88 -12.85
N ALA A 140 13.39 4.49 -12.81
CA ALA A 140 13.23 5.93 -12.95
C ALA A 140 14.01 6.68 -11.86
N ILE A 141 13.93 6.25 -10.61
CA ILE A 141 14.70 6.84 -9.51
C ILE A 141 16.21 6.62 -9.71
N ALA A 142 16.62 5.42 -10.09
CA ALA A 142 18.04 5.09 -10.29
C ALA A 142 18.70 5.84 -11.44
N LEU A 143 17.91 6.34 -12.41
CA LEU A 143 18.39 7.16 -13.53
C LEU A 143 18.48 8.66 -13.17
N ASP A 144 17.90 9.09 -12.04
CA ASP A 144 18.01 10.47 -11.58
C ASP A 144 19.43 10.73 -11.07
N PRO A 145 20.19 11.70 -11.67
CA PRO A 145 21.57 11.98 -11.26
C PRO A 145 21.68 12.40 -9.78
N LEU A 146 20.60 13.01 -9.23
CA LEU A 146 20.57 13.49 -7.87
C LEU A 146 20.28 12.37 -6.86
N TRP A 147 19.98 11.15 -7.31
CA TRP A 147 19.88 9.99 -6.42
C TRP A 147 21.23 9.57 -5.81
N ARG A 148 22.35 9.79 -6.52
CA ARG A 148 23.72 9.55 -6.03
C ARG A 148 23.90 8.16 -5.40
N ASN A 149 23.33 7.12 -6.01
CA ASN A 149 23.30 5.75 -5.47
C ASN A 149 22.70 5.63 -4.05
N GLY A 150 21.76 6.50 -3.71
CA GLY A 150 21.08 6.54 -2.42
C GLY A 150 21.71 7.45 -1.37
N ASP A 151 22.78 8.15 -1.72
CA ASP A 151 23.50 9.06 -0.84
C ASP A 151 23.21 10.54 -1.23
N TYR A 152 22.02 11.01 -0.83
CA TYR A 152 21.53 12.37 -1.14
C TYR A 152 21.00 13.13 0.08
N TYR A 153 21.09 12.56 1.27
CA TYR A 153 20.51 13.17 2.47
C TYR A 153 21.24 14.40 3.00
N ASP A 154 22.50 14.58 2.60
CA ASP A 154 23.30 15.77 2.93
C ASP A 154 23.23 16.85 1.86
N ALA A 155 22.38 16.66 0.85
CA ALA A 155 22.12 17.67 -0.18
C ALA A 155 21.37 18.87 0.39
N GLU A 156 21.49 20.03 -0.30
CA GLU A 156 20.71 21.21 0.04
C GLU A 156 19.18 20.92 -0.05
N PRO A 157 18.36 21.59 0.76
CA PRO A 157 16.92 21.45 0.67
C PRO A 157 16.40 21.70 -0.76
N GLY A 158 15.72 20.70 -1.33
CA GLY A 158 15.27 20.74 -2.72
C GLY A 158 16.16 19.98 -3.70
N ASP A 159 17.38 19.60 -3.30
CA ASP A 159 18.31 18.81 -4.09
C ASP A 159 18.22 17.33 -3.72
N GLY A 160 17.38 16.60 -4.43
CA GLY A 160 17.20 15.16 -4.24
C GLY A 160 16.70 14.51 -5.53
N PRO A 161 16.50 13.20 -5.58
CA PRO A 161 16.07 12.49 -6.78
C PRO A 161 14.57 12.71 -7.05
N HIS A 162 14.17 13.98 -7.11
CA HIS A 162 12.78 14.40 -7.18
C HIS A 162 12.16 14.05 -8.53
N GLN A 163 12.92 14.20 -9.63
CA GLN A 163 12.45 13.86 -10.96
C GLN A 163 12.19 12.36 -11.10
N GLY A 164 13.13 11.55 -10.64
CA GLY A 164 12.99 10.10 -10.65
C GLY A 164 11.84 9.61 -9.77
N LEU A 165 11.69 10.18 -8.57
CA LEU A 165 10.60 9.83 -7.65
C LEU A 165 9.23 10.29 -8.18
N ALA A 166 9.15 11.49 -8.77
CA ALA A 166 7.94 11.97 -9.41
C ALA A 166 7.52 11.07 -10.58
N LEU A 167 8.46 10.71 -11.47
CA LEU A 167 8.20 9.80 -12.59
C LEU A 167 7.75 8.41 -12.09
N ALA A 168 8.39 7.86 -11.06
CA ALA A 168 7.97 6.61 -10.44
C ALA A 168 6.53 6.68 -9.92
N ARG A 169 6.12 7.83 -9.34
CA ARG A 169 4.74 8.05 -8.91
C ARG A 169 3.77 8.16 -10.09
N MET A 170 4.15 8.84 -11.16
CA MET A 170 3.31 8.96 -12.37
C MET A 170 3.02 7.58 -12.97
N ILE A 171 4.04 6.72 -13.10
CA ILE A 171 3.90 5.33 -13.55
C ILE A 171 2.92 4.57 -12.64
N SER A 172 3.10 4.65 -11.32
CA SER A 172 2.21 4.00 -10.35
C SER A 172 0.78 4.54 -10.46
N GLN A 173 0.60 5.85 -10.65
CA GLN A 173 -0.72 6.46 -10.75
C GLN A 173 -1.53 5.96 -11.96
N ILE A 174 -0.87 5.64 -13.06
CA ILE A 174 -1.49 5.02 -14.24
C ILE A 174 -2.00 3.62 -13.88
N THR A 175 -1.25 2.83 -13.11
CA THR A 175 -1.65 1.48 -12.73
C THR A 175 -2.74 1.44 -11.64
N PHE A 176 -2.92 2.52 -10.88
CA PHE A 176 -3.92 2.61 -9.82
C PHE A 176 -5.31 3.00 -10.32
N ARG A 177 -5.42 3.52 -11.54
CA ARG A 177 -6.65 4.01 -12.14
C ARG A 177 -7.01 3.20 -13.37
N THR A 178 -8.25 3.36 -13.82
CA THR A 178 -8.75 2.71 -15.03
C THR A 178 -8.80 3.67 -16.20
N ASP A 179 -8.80 3.12 -17.41
CA ASP A 179 -9.08 3.86 -18.64
C ASP A 179 -10.40 4.65 -18.55
N ARG A 180 -11.45 4.02 -18.01
CA ARG A 180 -12.75 4.67 -17.82
C ARG A 180 -12.63 5.93 -16.96
N VAL A 181 -11.99 5.84 -15.80
CA VAL A 181 -11.81 7.00 -14.90
C VAL A 181 -10.99 8.10 -15.55
N PHE A 182 -9.95 7.75 -16.30
CA PHE A 182 -9.17 8.75 -17.04
C PHE A 182 -9.99 9.39 -18.16
N THR A 183 -10.73 8.59 -18.93
CA THR A 183 -11.57 9.08 -20.03
C THR A 183 -12.70 9.98 -19.52
N ASP A 184 -13.43 9.54 -18.48
CA ASP A 184 -14.53 10.30 -17.91
C ASP A 184 -14.06 11.63 -17.29
N LYS A 185 -12.84 11.67 -16.76
CA LYS A 185 -12.30 12.85 -16.08
C LYS A 185 -11.60 13.83 -16.99
N PHE A 186 -10.86 13.34 -17.98
CA PHE A 186 -9.96 14.18 -18.78
C PHE A 186 -10.28 14.16 -20.27
N GLY A 187 -10.87 13.07 -20.80
CA GLY A 187 -11.10 12.91 -22.22
C GLY A 187 -9.83 13.19 -23.02
N ARG A 188 -9.91 14.17 -23.90
CA ARG A 188 -8.79 14.74 -24.67
C ARG A 188 -8.59 16.23 -24.40
N ASP A 189 -8.98 16.68 -23.22
CA ASP A 189 -8.89 18.09 -22.85
C ASP A 189 -7.42 18.53 -22.79
N GLU A 190 -7.14 19.64 -23.41
CA GLU A 190 -5.80 20.23 -23.45
C GLU A 190 -5.62 21.27 -22.34
N VAL A 191 -4.39 21.47 -21.94
CA VAL A 191 -3.96 22.65 -21.19
C VAL A 191 -3.95 23.83 -22.17
N GLU A 192 -3.99 25.08 -21.67
CA GLU A 192 -3.92 26.27 -22.55
C GLU A 192 -2.82 26.11 -23.62
N PRO A 193 -3.14 26.41 -24.90
CA PRO A 193 -2.22 26.17 -25.99
C PRO A 193 -0.93 27.01 -25.85
N LEU A 194 0.20 26.38 -26.11
CA LEU A 194 1.47 27.06 -26.32
C LEU A 194 1.46 27.84 -27.65
N ALA A 195 2.43 28.71 -27.83
CA ALA A 195 2.53 29.54 -29.06
C ALA A 195 2.55 28.73 -30.38
N GLY A 196 3.05 27.49 -30.34
CA GLY A 196 3.07 26.54 -31.47
C GLY A 196 1.73 25.82 -31.70
N GLY A 197 0.74 26.00 -30.82
CA GLY A 197 -0.56 25.33 -30.89
C GLY A 197 -0.49 23.81 -30.72
N HIS A 198 -1.45 23.10 -31.29
CA HIS A 198 -1.59 21.63 -31.13
C HIS A 198 -0.39 20.82 -31.65
N PHE A 199 0.42 21.38 -32.52
CA PHE A 199 1.58 20.70 -33.14
C PHE A 199 2.90 21.04 -32.44
N ASP A 200 2.85 21.74 -31.29
CA ASP A 200 4.03 21.90 -30.45
C ASP A 200 4.29 20.60 -29.70
N LEU A 201 5.53 20.10 -29.70
CA LEU A 201 5.91 18.86 -29.01
C LEU A 201 5.56 18.88 -27.53
N TRP A 202 5.55 20.05 -26.92
CA TRP A 202 5.32 20.23 -25.48
C TRP A 202 3.91 20.74 -25.18
N GLN A 203 3.01 20.78 -26.18
CA GLN A 203 1.58 20.95 -25.90
C GLN A 203 1.08 19.77 -25.09
N ARG A 204 0.36 20.05 -24.01
CA ARG A 204 0.01 19.04 -23.00
C ARG A 204 -1.48 18.83 -22.90
N PHE A 205 -1.86 17.61 -22.51
CA PHE A 205 -3.21 17.27 -22.12
C PHE A 205 -3.41 17.38 -20.59
N GLN A 206 -4.64 17.58 -20.15
CA GLN A 206 -4.97 17.71 -18.73
C GLN A 206 -4.57 16.48 -17.90
N VAL A 207 -4.57 15.28 -18.49
CA VAL A 207 -4.10 14.07 -17.85
C VAL A 207 -2.60 14.11 -17.48
N GLU A 208 -1.78 14.75 -18.32
CA GLU A 208 -0.34 14.90 -18.02
C GLU A 208 -0.12 15.81 -16.81
N ARG A 209 -0.86 16.93 -16.74
CA ARG A 209 -0.86 17.82 -15.57
C ARG A 209 -1.33 17.11 -14.30
N TYR A 210 -2.31 16.25 -14.42
CA TYR A 210 -2.77 15.43 -13.29
C TYR A 210 -1.66 14.50 -12.78
N LEU A 211 -0.95 13.82 -13.68
CA LEU A 211 0.16 12.93 -13.31
C LEU A 211 1.32 13.71 -12.67
N GLU A 212 1.70 14.85 -13.25
CA GLU A 212 2.70 15.77 -12.67
C GLU A 212 2.32 16.19 -11.25
N HIS A 213 1.07 16.61 -11.03
CA HIS A 213 0.57 16.98 -9.70
C HIS A 213 0.74 15.84 -8.68
N HIS A 214 0.49 14.60 -9.08
CA HIS A 214 0.68 13.45 -8.19
C HIS A 214 2.15 13.14 -7.94
N GLY A 215 3.02 13.35 -8.91
CA GLY A 215 4.47 13.32 -8.74
C GLY A 215 4.94 14.33 -7.70
N ASP A 216 4.58 15.60 -7.90
CA ASP A 216 4.91 16.72 -7.00
C ASP A 216 4.38 16.51 -5.57
N LYS A 217 3.18 15.95 -5.45
CA LYS A 217 2.61 15.63 -4.14
C LYS A 217 3.41 14.54 -3.43
N LEU A 218 3.97 13.57 -4.16
CA LEU A 218 4.76 12.49 -3.55
C LEU A 218 6.12 12.99 -3.08
N ILE A 219 6.86 13.77 -3.87
CA ILE A 219 8.21 14.24 -3.51
C ILE A 219 8.22 15.07 -2.21
N ARG A 220 7.10 15.73 -1.90
CA ARG A 220 6.97 16.54 -0.67
C ARG A 220 6.80 15.72 0.62
N ARG A 221 6.49 14.42 0.50
CA ARG A 221 6.10 13.60 1.65
C ARG A 221 6.73 12.21 1.69
N PHE A 222 7.51 11.86 0.70
CA PHE A 222 8.04 10.51 0.60
C PHE A 222 9.52 10.50 0.22
N ASP A 223 10.24 9.55 0.77
CA ASP A 223 11.67 9.34 0.54
C ASP A 223 11.91 8.35 -0.61
N ALA A 224 12.83 8.70 -1.52
CA ALA A 224 13.10 7.88 -2.70
C ALA A 224 13.71 6.51 -2.35
N ASN A 225 14.63 6.44 -1.39
CA ASN A 225 15.19 5.16 -0.95
C ASN A 225 14.13 4.29 -0.26
N SER A 226 13.22 4.89 0.52
CA SER A 226 12.06 4.16 1.06
C SER A 226 11.14 3.64 -0.03
N TYR A 227 10.92 4.40 -1.12
CA TYR A 227 10.16 3.90 -2.27
C TYR A 227 10.82 2.68 -2.92
N LEU A 228 12.15 2.75 -3.15
CA LEU A 228 12.94 1.63 -3.69
C LEU A 228 12.81 0.38 -2.81
N LEU A 229 12.97 0.57 -1.51
CA LEU A 229 12.94 -0.51 -0.52
C LEU A 229 11.56 -1.16 -0.41
N LEU A 230 10.49 -0.37 -0.27
CA LEU A 230 9.13 -0.89 -0.10
C LEU A 230 8.63 -1.58 -1.36
N THR A 231 8.92 -1.04 -2.55
CA THR A 231 8.57 -1.72 -3.81
C THR A 231 9.38 -3.00 -3.99
N LYS A 232 10.62 -3.06 -3.52
CA LYS A 232 11.40 -4.30 -3.49
C LYS A 232 10.84 -5.32 -2.50
N ALA A 233 10.35 -4.88 -1.34
CA ALA A 233 9.69 -5.77 -0.38
C ALA A 233 8.42 -6.41 -0.97
N MET A 234 7.66 -5.65 -1.78
CA MET A 234 6.49 -6.20 -2.50
C MET A 234 6.91 -7.22 -3.57
N ASP A 235 7.96 -6.96 -4.37
CA ASP A 235 8.49 -7.94 -5.32
C ASP A 235 8.90 -9.26 -4.65
N LEU A 236 9.44 -9.17 -3.45
CA LEU A 236 9.90 -10.31 -2.68
C LEU A 236 8.77 -11.06 -1.97
N HIS A 237 7.55 -10.52 -2.02
CA HIS A 237 6.40 -11.16 -1.39
C HIS A 237 6.07 -12.49 -2.07
N ASP A 238 6.11 -13.54 -1.29
CA ASP A 238 5.73 -14.91 -1.63
C ASP A 238 5.46 -15.67 -0.32
N LEU A 239 4.19 -15.93 -0.04
CA LEU A 239 3.78 -16.65 1.16
C LEU A 239 4.41 -18.03 1.25
N GLY A 240 4.58 -18.69 0.10
CA GLY A 240 5.10 -20.06 0.03
C GLY A 240 6.61 -20.19 0.19
N ARG A 241 7.37 -19.11 -0.03
CA ARG A 241 8.83 -19.14 0.01
C ARG A 241 9.38 -19.59 1.35
N GLY A 242 10.15 -20.69 1.35
CA GLY A 242 10.72 -21.28 2.55
C GLY A 242 9.70 -21.96 3.47
N ARG A 243 8.47 -22.24 2.96
CA ARG A 243 7.40 -22.89 3.72
C ARG A 243 6.81 -24.12 3.03
N GLY A 244 7.43 -24.63 1.96
CA GLY A 244 6.93 -25.75 1.20
C GLY A 244 5.86 -25.41 0.18
N GLY A 245 5.80 -24.15 -0.26
CA GLY A 245 4.85 -23.63 -1.24
C GLY A 245 3.62 -22.96 -0.63
N LEU A 246 2.81 -22.33 -1.50
CA LEU A 246 1.64 -21.54 -1.10
C LEU A 246 0.64 -22.36 -0.27
N GLY A 247 0.32 -23.57 -0.70
CA GLY A 247 -0.61 -24.45 0.02
C GLY A 247 -0.19 -24.74 1.45
N SER A 248 1.11 -25.03 1.67
CA SER A 248 1.65 -25.27 3.02
C SER A 248 1.67 -24.00 3.88
N ALA A 249 1.83 -22.83 3.27
CA ALA A 249 1.72 -21.57 3.99
C ALA A 249 0.28 -21.29 4.41
N LEU A 250 -0.68 -21.42 3.50
CA LEU A 250 -2.11 -21.21 3.75
C LEU A 250 -2.65 -22.16 4.83
N ALA A 251 -2.18 -23.40 4.87
CA ALA A 251 -2.59 -24.39 5.89
C ALA A 251 -2.24 -23.97 7.33
N ARG A 252 -1.42 -22.94 7.53
CA ARG A 252 -1.09 -22.39 8.87
C ARG A 252 -2.10 -21.37 9.37
N ILE A 253 -2.94 -20.83 8.49
CA ILE A 253 -3.94 -19.83 8.85
C ILE A 253 -5.08 -20.55 9.58
N SER A 254 -5.40 -20.10 10.80
CA SER A 254 -6.50 -20.66 11.59
C SER A 254 -7.71 -19.74 11.65
N ALA A 255 -7.51 -18.43 11.46
CA ALA A 255 -8.58 -17.45 11.50
C ALA A 255 -9.42 -17.46 10.22
N PRO A 256 -10.71 -17.14 10.28
CA PRO A 256 -11.53 -16.83 9.11
C PRO A 256 -10.86 -15.75 8.22
N VAL A 257 -11.02 -15.91 6.89
CA VAL A 257 -10.46 -14.99 5.90
C VAL A 257 -11.57 -14.46 5.00
N VAL A 258 -11.66 -13.15 4.87
CA VAL A 258 -12.52 -12.51 3.87
C VAL A 258 -11.62 -11.75 2.88
N ALA A 259 -11.32 -12.38 1.77
CA ALA A 259 -10.49 -11.77 0.73
C ALA A 259 -11.37 -10.85 -0.14
N ILE A 260 -10.97 -9.58 -0.27
CA ILE A 260 -11.70 -8.59 -1.04
C ILE A 260 -10.91 -8.29 -2.32
N GLY A 261 -11.54 -8.45 -3.48
CA GLY A 261 -11.03 -8.01 -4.77
C GLY A 261 -11.78 -6.78 -5.28
N ILE A 262 -11.25 -6.13 -6.30
CA ILE A 262 -11.87 -4.97 -6.95
C ILE A 262 -12.08 -5.29 -8.42
N SER A 263 -13.29 -5.14 -8.94
CA SER A 263 -13.69 -5.58 -10.29
C SER A 263 -12.81 -4.98 -11.40
N SER A 264 -12.34 -3.74 -11.24
CA SER A 264 -11.57 -3.01 -12.24
C SER A 264 -10.07 -2.87 -11.92
N ASP A 265 -9.56 -3.55 -10.90
CA ASP A 265 -8.15 -3.46 -10.52
C ASP A 265 -7.24 -4.15 -11.54
N ALA A 266 -6.40 -3.36 -12.22
CA ALA A 266 -5.42 -3.87 -13.18
C ALA A 266 -4.06 -4.22 -12.53
N LEU A 267 -3.78 -3.68 -11.34
CA LEU A 267 -2.53 -3.93 -10.63
C LEU A 267 -2.58 -5.23 -9.81
N TYR A 268 -3.68 -5.44 -9.08
CA TYR A 268 -4.00 -6.68 -8.36
C TYR A 268 -5.36 -7.20 -8.82
N PRO A 269 -5.44 -7.84 -10.00
CA PRO A 269 -6.71 -8.28 -10.57
C PRO A 269 -7.54 -9.11 -9.59
N ALA A 270 -8.83 -8.90 -9.59
CA ALA A 270 -9.79 -9.49 -8.65
C ALA A 270 -9.64 -11.00 -8.47
N TYR A 271 -9.28 -11.73 -9.56
CA TYR A 271 -9.05 -13.18 -9.50
C TYR A 271 -7.97 -13.58 -8.49
N GLN A 272 -6.98 -12.74 -8.21
CA GLN A 272 -5.92 -13.09 -7.24
C GLN A 272 -6.47 -13.20 -5.81
N SER A 273 -7.40 -12.32 -5.43
CA SER A 273 -8.10 -12.42 -4.15
C SER A 273 -9.10 -13.58 -4.13
N ALA A 274 -9.78 -13.84 -5.25
CA ALA A 274 -10.69 -14.96 -5.39
C ALA A 274 -9.95 -16.31 -5.27
N ASP A 275 -8.82 -16.46 -5.98
CA ASP A 275 -7.99 -17.65 -5.93
C ASP A 275 -7.43 -17.93 -4.51
N LEU A 276 -7.07 -16.89 -3.76
CA LEU A 276 -6.66 -17.01 -2.37
C LEU A 276 -7.78 -17.57 -1.48
N ALA A 277 -8.99 -17.01 -1.61
CA ALA A 277 -10.15 -17.47 -0.85
C ALA A 277 -10.51 -18.92 -1.21
N MET A 278 -10.50 -19.24 -2.49
CA MET A 278 -10.76 -20.60 -2.99
C MET A 278 -9.70 -21.59 -2.48
N ALA A 279 -8.43 -21.23 -2.58
CA ALA A 279 -7.33 -22.08 -2.11
C ALA A 279 -7.37 -22.36 -0.61
N LEU A 280 -7.90 -21.45 0.19
CA LEU A 280 -8.17 -21.62 1.62
C LEU A 280 -9.39 -22.51 1.83
N ALA A 281 -10.51 -22.24 1.17
CA ALA A 281 -11.76 -23.01 1.29
C ALA A 281 -11.57 -24.47 0.90
N ASP A 282 -10.82 -24.77 -0.19
CA ASP A 282 -10.48 -26.11 -0.63
C ASP A 282 -9.68 -26.91 0.42
N ARG A 283 -9.08 -26.23 1.37
CA ARG A 283 -8.35 -26.83 2.51
C ARG A 283 -9.18 -26.91 3.79
N GLY A 284 -10.46 -26.56 3.70
CA GLY A 284 -11.39 -26.60 4.83
C GLY A 284 -11.30 -25.40 5.77
N HIS A 285 -10.62 -24.31 5.36
CA HIS A 285 -10.62 -23.07 6.13
C HIS A 285 -11.92 -22.28 5.90
N ASP A 286 -12.35 -21.54 6.92
CA ASP A 286 -13.44 -20.55 6.78
C ASP A 286 -12.92 -19.36 5.98
N ALA A 287 -13.15 -19.42 4.66
CA ALA A 287 -12.68 -18.39 3.74
C ALA A 287 -13.73 -18.05 2.69
N ARG A 288 -13.89 -16.78 2.40
CA ARG A 288 -14.80 -16.28 1.38
C ARG A 288 -14.19 -15.14 0.59
N TYR A 289 -14.65 -14.98 -0.64
CA TYR A 289 -14.36 -13.87 -1.53
C TYR A 289 -15.51 -12.88 -1.54
N VAL A 290 -15.16 -11.59 -1.57
CA VAL A 290 -16.09 -10.47 -1.82
C VAL A 290 -15.51 -9.59 -2.90
N GLU A 291 -16.32 -9.16 -3.85
CA GLU A 291 -15.91 -8.22 -4.89
C GLU A 291 -16.49 -6.84 -4.61
N LEU A 292 -15.63 -5.81 -4.67
CA LEU A 292 -16.07 -4.42 -4.75
C LEU A 292 -16.26 -4.08 -6.23
N ASP A 293 -17.48 -3.77 -6.61
CA ASP A 293 -17.76 -3.29 -7.96
C ASP A 293 -17.52 -1.79 -8.03
N SER A 294 -16.42 -1.40 -8.67
CA SER A 294 -15.99 -0.01 -8.74
C SER A 294 -15.20 0.26 -10.02
N PRO A 295 -15.40 1.42 -10.67
CA PRO A 295 -14.59 1.83 -11.81
C PRO A 295 -13.22 2.40 -11.41
N HIS A 296 -12.95 2.60 -10.11
CA HIS A 296 -11.81 3.37 -9.62
C HIS A 296 -10.47 2.62 -9.60
N GLY A 297 -10.44 1.36 -10.06
CA GLY A 297 -9.23 0.55 -10.09
C GLY A 297 -8.72 0.22 -8.69
N HIS A 298 -7.41 0.09 -8.57
CA HIS A 298 -6.75 -0.30 -7.31
C HIS A 298 -7.09 0.58 -6.11
N ASP A 299 -7.30 1.88 -6.34
CA ASP A 299 -7.61 2.83 -5.26
C ASP A 299 -9.06 2.71 -4.71
N ALA A 300 -9.91 1.84 -5.27
CA ALA A 300 -11.32 1.74 -4.87
C ALA A 300 -11.49 1.48 -3.36
N PHE A 301 -10.65 0.66 -2.72
CA PHE A 301 -10.74 0.43 -1.28
C PHE A 301 -10.44 1.67 -0.41
N LEU A 302 -9.94 2.75 -1.02
CA LEU A 302 -9.73 4.06 -0.39
C LEU A 302 -10.83 5.07 -0.72
N LEU A 303 -11.76 4.73 -1.60
CA LEU A 303 -12.75 5.64 -2.17
C LEU A 303 -14.20 5.15 -1.96
N GLU A 304 -14.39 3.83 -1.90
CA GLU A 304 -15.72 3.21 -1.81
C GLU A 304 -16.11 2.95 -0.34
N ASP A 305 -16.19 4.01 0.45
CA ASP A 305 -16.47 3.93 1.89
C ASP A 305 -17.78 3.18 2.21
N GLU A 306 -18.82 3.38 1.40
CA GLU A 306 -20.12 2.72 1.61
C GLU A 306 -20.03 1.20 1.39
N GLN A 307 -19.41 0.76 0.28
CA GLN A 307 -19.23 -0.66 0.00
C GLN A 307 -18.30 -1.31 1.02
N MET A 308 -17.20 -0.62 1.37
CA MET A 308 -16.28 -1.10 2.40
C MET A 308 -16.98 -1.22 3.77
N THR A 309 -17.81 -0.26 4.13
CA THR A 309 -18.62 -0.30 5.37
C THR A 309 -19.59 -1.47 5.36
N ALA A 310 -20.29 -1.69 4.24
CA ALA A 310 -21.23 -2.81 4.11
C ALA A 310 -20.56 -4.19 4.28
N VAL A 311 -19.27 -4.30 3.93
CA VAL A 311 -18.50 -5.53 4.12
C VAL A 311 -17.92 -5.60 5.53
N LEU A 312 -17.23 -4.54 6.01
CA LEU A 312 -16.45 -4.59 7.25
C LEU A 312 -17.30 -4.56 8.51
N ALA A 313 -18.35 -3.74 8.56
CA ALA A 313 -19.13 -3.57 9.79
C ALA A 313 -19.80 -4.88 10.27
N PRO A 314 -20.46 -5.69 9.42
CA PRO A 314 -21.00 -6.98 9.84
C PRO A 314 -19.93 -7.96 10.32
N LEU A 315 -18.76 -7.99 9.67
CA LEU A 315 -17.64 -8.85 10.03
C LEU A 315 -17.09 -8.52 11.42
N LEU A 316 -16.88 -7.24 11.69
CA LEU A 316 -16.38 -6.78 12.98
C LEU A 316 -17.40 -7.01 14.10
N ASN A 317 -18.69 -6.92 13.83
CA ASN A 317 -19.73 -7.26 14.78
C ASN A 317 -19.71 -8.74 15.16
N GLN A 318 -19.42 -9.65 14.23
CA GLN A 318 -19.32 -11.08 14.49
C GLN A 318 -18.13 -11.44 15.40
N VAL A 319 -16.98 -10.74 15.27
CA VAL A 319 -15.80 -11.03 16.11
C VAL A 319 -15.84 -10.32 17.46
N ALA A 320 -16.79 -9.42 17.69
CA ALA A 320 -17.03 -8.76 18.98
C ALA A 320 -17.81 -9.65 19.98
N SER A 321 -18.56 -10.62 19.46
CA SER A 321 -19.28 -11.64 20.25
C SER A 321 -18.37 -12.79 20.63
#